data_9601cb068e3c2892be77841b2df7d9dd
#
_entry.id   9601cb068e3c2892be77841b2df7d9dd
#
_cell.length_a   1.000
_cell.length_b   1.000
_cell.length_c   1.000
_cell.angle_alpha   90.00
_cell.angle_beta   90.00
_cell.angle_gamma   90.00
#
_symmetry.space_group_name_H-M   'P 1'
#
loop_
_entity.id
_entity.type
_entity.pdbx_description
1 polymer ?
#
loop_
_entity_poly.entity_id
_entity_poly.type
_entity_poly.pdbx_seq_one_letter_code
_entity_poly.pdbx_strand_id
1 'polypeptide(L)'
;TRLESLIKGGKIYLSLDDAVALALENNLDLELQRYTPQLAQADLLRAKAGGLLRGVPTAVSSTSGSAQSQVTGGATGGTSSSNSSNSSGTTSSAGGAVITQTGTSIPNLDPSFYFSSQFGHRSSPQSNTVTTGTTALISDSRYWGTGYQQSFLTGTTVSYGWNNTWFKSNNYRSDINPGWNPNMTLQITQNLLQGWGLAVNNRNIRVAKNNIRLSDLTFQQQVMTTVAGVVNLYWDLVSYNEDLKVKQKAMEVAQKFYEDNKKQVEIGTLAPIEIVRAEANVAQAQQDLTNSETSLLQQET
;
A
#
# COMPACT_ATOMS: atom_id res chain seq x y z
N THR A 1 9.83 -28.86 -13.77
CA THR A 1 8.59 -28.18 -13.29
C THR A 1 7.46 -29.21 -13.26
N ARG A 2 6.47 -29.04 -12.35
CA ARG A 2 5.31 -29.94 -12.25
C ARG A 2 4.54 -30.00 -13.58
N LEU A 3 4.49 -28.91 -14.28
CA LEU A 3 3.87 -28.77 -15.60
C LEU A 3 4.51 -29.73 -16.65
N GLU A 4 5.82 -29.91 -16.63
CA GLU A 4 6.53 -30.82 -17.55
C GLU A 4 6.16 -32.28 -17.34
N SER A 5 5.86 -32.69 -16.09
CA SER A 5 5.46 -34.06 -15.80
C SER A 5 4.04 -34.40 -16.26
N LEU A 6 3.19 -33.41 -16.48
CA LEU A 6 1.81 -33.54 -16.94
C LEU A 6 1.67 -33.57 -18.46
N ILE A 7 2.71 -33.16 -19.20
CA ILE A 7 2.72 -33.19 -20.66
C ILE A 7 3.10 -34.57 -21.15
N LYS A 8 2.17 -35.28 -21.75
CA LYS A 8 2.38 -36.59 -22.38
C LYS A 8 1.95 -36.52 -23.85
N GLY A 9 2.90 -36.74 -24.78
CA GLY A 9 2.58 -36.74 -26.20
C GLY A 9 2.03 -35.43 -26.76
N GLY A 10 2.44 -34.27 -26.21
CA GLY A 10 1.98 -32.95 -26.65
C GLY A 10 0.58 -32.56 -26.12
N LYS A 11 -0.02 -33.37 -25.25
CA LYS A 11 -1.29 -33.05 -24.57
C LYS A 11 -1.06 -32.99 -23.07
N ILE A 12 -1.77 -32.07 -22.40
CA ILE A 12 -1.74 -31.91 -20.96
C ILE A 12 -2.88 -32.73 -20.37
N TYR A 13 -2.54 -33.70 -19.52
CA TYR A 13 -3.52 -34.48 -18.77
C TYR A 13 -3.63 -33.86 -17.37
N LEU A 14 -4.69 -33.10 -17.17
CA LEU A 14 -4.91 -32.31 -15.98
C LEU A 14 -5.95 -32.99 -15.08
N SER A 15 -5.55 -33.37 -13.86
CA SER A 15 -6.51 -33.71 -12.81
C SER A 15 -6.94 -32.44 -12.07
N LEU A 16 -8.08 -32.49 -11.35
CA LEU A 16 -8.55 -31.35 -10.56
C LEU A 16 -7.52 -30.89 -9.54
N ASP A 17 -6.89 -31.85 -8.85
CA ASP A 17 -5.86 -31.55 -7.85
C ASP A 17 -4.61 -30.91 -8.46
N ASP A 18 -4.21 -31.36 -9.65
CA ASP A 18 -3.08 -30.78 -10.38
C ASP A 18 -3.41 -29.37 -10.89
N ALA A 19 -4.64 -29.15 -11.37
CA ALA A 19 -5.10 -27.83 -11.79
C ALA A 19 -5.05 -26.81 -10.64
N VAL A 20 -5.58 -27.19 -9.47
CA VAL A 20 -5.55 -26.35 -8.29
C VAL A 20 -4.10 -26.10 -7.82
N ALA A 21 -3.25 -27.13 -7.80
CA ALA A 21 -1.87 -26.99 -7.40
C ALA A 21 -1.08 -26.04 -8.34
N LEU A 22 -1.24 -26.21 -9.67
CA LEU A 22 -0.60 -25.33 -10.66
C LEU A 22 -1.08 -23.88 -10.54
N ALA A 23 -2.39 -23.69 -10.31
CA ALA A 23 -2.94 -22.36 -10.12
C ALA A 23 -2.37 -21.68 -8.87
N LEU A 24 -2.24 -22.42 -7.76
CA LEU A 24 -1.67 -21.88 -6.53
C LEU A 24 -0.16 -21.58 -6.65
N GLU A 25 0.58 -22.38 -7.45
CA GLU A 25 2.01 -22.18 -7.67
C GLU A 25 2.32 -21.01 -8.61
N ASN A 26 1.49 -20.79 -9.63
CA ASN A 26 1.77 -19.85 -10.71
C ASN A 26 0.92 -18.57 -10.69
N ASN A 27 0.00 -18.43 -9.74
CA ASN A 27 -0.84 -17.24 -9.65
C ASN A 27 -0.06 -16.06 -9.07
N LEU A 28 0.19 -15.05 -9.92
CA LEU A 28 0.92 -13.84 -9.54
C LEU A 28 0.17 -13.00 -8.49
N ASP A 29 -1.17 -12.99 -8.55
CA ASP A 29 -2.00 -12.24 -7.59
C ASP A 29 -1.88 -12.84 -6.19
N LEU A 30 -1.81 -14.18 -6.08
CA LEU A 30 -1.57 -14.87 -4.82
C LEU A 30 -0.17 -14.58 -4.27
N GLU A 31 0.84 -14.57 -5.14
CA GLU A 31 2.21 -14.24 -4.73
C GLU A 31 2.28 -12.79 -4.22
N LEU A 32 1.61 -11.87 -4.89
CA LEU A 32 1.52 -10.48 -4.44
C LEU A 32 0.81 -10.37 -3.08
N GLN A 33 -0.27 -11.11 -2.88
CA GLN A 33 -1.01 -11.11 -1.60
C GLN A 33 -0.24 -11.72 -0.43
N ARG A 34 0.73 -12.59 -0.67
CA ARG A 34 1.63 -13.15 0.37
C ARG A 34 2.45 -12.07 1.08
N TYR A 35 2.72 -10.95 0.41
CA TYR A 35 3.45 -9.82 1.02
C TYR A 35 2.56 -8.97 1.94
N THR A 36 1.23 -9.06 1.81
CA THR A 36 0.30 -8.24 2.61
C THR A 36 0.43 -8.48 4.13
N PRO A 37 0.50 -9.72 4.65
CA PRO A 37 0.77 -9.96 6.07
C PRO A 37 2.14 -9.46 6.54
N GLN A 38 3.17 -9.53 5.68
CA GLN A 38 4.51 -9.03 6.01
C GLN A 38 4.51 -7.50 6.14
N LEU A 39 3.82 -6.81 5.22
CA LEU A 39 3.62 -5.36 5.31
C LEU A 39 2.85 -4.97 6.59
N ALA A 40 1.82 -5.73 6.96
CA ALA A 40 1.08 -5.49 8.19
C ALA A 40 1.96 -5.71 9.45
N GLN A 41 2.90 -6.66 9.43
CA GLN A 41 3.88 -6.81 10.50
C GLN A 41 4.85 -5.63 10.59
N ALA A 42 5.33 -5.11 9.45
CA ALA A 42 6.15 -3.91 9.41
C ALA A 42 5.40 -2.67 9.94
N ASP A 43 4.11 -2.56 9.61
CA ASP A 43 3.25 -1.50 10.14
C ASP A 43 3.03 -1.63 11.66
N LEU A 44 2.99 -2.84 12.20
CA LEU A 44 2.98 -3.05 13.66
C LEU A 44 4.27 -2.55 14.32
N LEU A 45 5.44 -2.83 13.73
CA LEU A 45 6.71 -2.29 14.24
C LEU A 45 6.71 -0.76 14.21
N ARG A 46 6.25 -0.18 13.11
CA ARG A 46 6.10 1.27 12.98
C ARG A 46 5.13 1.86 14.02
N ALA A 47 3.99 1.18 14.26
CA ALA A 47 3.03 1.60 15.29
C ALA A 47 3.63 1.52 16.70
N LYS A 48 4.49 0.55 17.01
CA LYS A 48 5.21 0.44 18.28
C LYS A 48 6.20 1.58 18.48
N ALA A 49 6.80 2.08 17.40
CA ALA A 49 7.66 3.26 17.41
C ALA A 49 6.88 4.59 17.53
N GLY A 50 5.55 4.55 17.52
CA GLY A 50 4.70 5.76 17.54
C GLY A 50 4.45 6.37 16.17
N GLY A 51 4.86 5.70 15.07
CA GLY A 51 4.60 6.13 13.71
C GLY A 51 3.13 6.02 13.32
N LEU A 52 2.71 6.84 12.35
CA LEU A 52 1.36 6.77 11.79
C LEU A 52 1.16 5.49 10.98
N LEU A 53 -0.01 4.88 11.08
CA LEU A 53 -0.40 3.72 10.28
C LEU A 53 -0.62 4.13 8.82
N ARG A 54 -0.17 3.31 7.88
CA ARG A 54 -0.41 3.52 6.44
C ARG A 54 -1.87 3.20 6.10
N GLY A 55 -2.46 4.01 5.23
CA GLY A 55 -3.79 3.73 4.68
C GLY A 55 -4.96 3.86 5.66
N VAL A 56 -4.72 4.18 6.93
CA VAL A 56 -5.77 4.51 7.87
C VAL A 56 -5.90 6.03 7.93
N PRO A 57 -7.01 6.62 7.49
CA PRO A 57 -7.25 8.04 7.68
C PRO A 57 -7.29 8.31 9.18
N THR A 58 -6.25 8.95 9.69
CA THR A 58 -6.12 9.22 11.12
C THR A 58 -6.93 10.43 11.55
N ALA A 59 -7.35 11.26 10.61
CA ALA A 59 -8.26 12.36 10.86
C ALA A 59 -8.71 13.09 9.59
N VAL A 60 -9.91 13.55 9.61
CA VAL A 60 -10.38 14.62 8.74
C VAL A 60 -10.28 15.91 9.55
N SER A 61 -9.32 16.80 9.28
CA SER A 61 -9.46 18.18 9.73
C SER A 61 -10.40 18.86 8.77
N SER A 62 -11.58 19.16 9.20
CA SER A 62 -12.26 20.32 8.67
C SER A 62 -11.45 21.52 9.12
N THR A 63 -10.55 22.03 8.28
CA THR A 63 -10.22 23.43 8.38
C THR A 63 -11.55 24.16 8.24
N SER A 64 -12.03 24.72 9.31
CA SER A 64 -13.04 25.78 9.29
C SER A 64 -12.40 27.06 8.70
N GLY A 65 -11.75 26.92 7.55
CA GLY A 65 -11.50 27.99 6.63
C GLY A 65 -12.85 28.21 5.98
N SER A 66 -13.52 29.26 6.44
CA SER A 66 -14.75 29.78 5.86
C SER A 66 -14.69 29.60 4.33
N ALA A 67 -15.52 28.70 3.82
CA ALA A 67 -15.75 28.52 2.38
C ALA A 67 -16.34 29.79 1.74
N GLN A 68 -16.27 30.91 2.43
CA GLN A 68 -16.84 32.20 2.05
C GLN A 68 -15.84 33.18 1.49
N SER A 69 -14.53 32.86 1.43
CA SER A 69 -13.50 33.76 0.89
C SER A 69 -12.99 33.40 -0.51
N GLN A 70 -13.61 32.47 -1.21
CA GLN A 70 -13.11 32.06 -2.52
C GLN A 70 -14.00 32.38 -3.71
N VAL A 71 -14.95 33.33 -3.56
CA VAL A 71 -15.83 33.76 -4.66
C VAL A 71 -15.59 35.23 -5.05
N THR A 72 -14.60 35.91 -4.54
CA THR A 72 -14.24 37.24 -5.06
C THR A 72 -12.82 37.23 -5.61
N GLY A 73 -12.72 37.06 -6.92
CA GLY A 73 -11.49 37.38 -7.67
C GLY A 73 -11.12 38.85 -7.52
N GLY A 74 -9.84 39.09 -7.36
CA GLY A 74 -9.30 40.46 -7.34
C GLY A 74 -7.84 40.43 -6.89
N ALA A 75 -6.95 40.54 -7.86
CA ALA A 75 -5.55 40.78 -7.65
C ALA A 75 -5.33 42.07 -6.86
N THR A 76 -4.59 41.98 -5.76
CA THR A 76 -3.68 43.06 -5.34
C THR A 76 -2.69 42.50 -4.29
N GLY A 77 -1.43 42.81 -4.50
CA GLY A 77 -0.32 42.39 -3.66
C GLY A 77 -0.40 42.96 -2.23
N GLY A 78 0.05 42.14 -1.30
CA GLY A 78 0.15 42.55 0.10
C GLY A 78 1.14 41.63 0.81
N THR A 79 2.26 42.21 1.16
CA THR A 79 3.35 41.74 2.03
C THR A 79 2.95 40.72 3.08
N SER A 80 3.54 39.55 2.99
CA SER A 80 3.47 38.48 3.99
C SER A 80 4.45 38.75 5.13
N SER A 81 3.96 39.05 6.31
CA SER A 81 4.72 38.92 7.54
C SER A 81 4.84 37.43 7.92
N SER A 82 6.05 36.94 7.85
CA SER A 82 6.41 35.58 8.27
C SER A 82 6.34 35.47 9.79
N ASN A 83 5.34 34.79 10.28
CA ASN A 83 5.33 34.28 11.65
C ASN A 83 5.68 32.80 11.61
N SER A 84 6.96 32.51 11.82
CA SER A 84 7.48 31.14 11.87
C SER A 84 7.12 30.50 13.20
N SER A 85 6.00 29.82 13.28
CA SER A 85 5.76 28.82 14.29
C SER A 85 6.09 27.44 13.71
N ASN A 86 7.14 26.88 14.22
CA ASN A 86 7.72 25.59 13.87
C ASN A 86 6.74 24.45 14.21
N SER A 87 5.91 24.04 13.26
CA SER A 87 5.19 22.77 13.34
C SER A 87 5.67 21.87 12.20
N SER A 88 6.57 20.95 12.55
CA SER A 88 7.01 19.87 11.66
C SER A 88 5.85 18.91 11.38
N GLY A 89 4.99 19.30 10.44
CA GLY A 89 4.00 18.46 9.83
C GLY A 89 4.38 18.25 8.37
N THR A 90 4.74 17.05 8.00
CA THR A 90 4.97 16.66 6.61
C THR A 90 3.66 16.80 5.84
N THR A 91 3.48 17.88 5.12
CA THR A 91 2.39 18.09 4.18
C THR A 91 2.78 17.48 2.84
N SER A 92 2.23 16.32 2.51
CA SER A 92 2.17 15.86 1.14
C SER A 92 0.90 16.44 0.50
N SER A 93 1.07 17.49 -0.27
CA SER A 93 -0.01 18.10 -1.05
C SER A 93 -0.22 17.30 -2.34
N ALA A 94 -1.16 16.34 -2.30
CA ALA A 94 -1.92 15.96 -3.47
C ALA A 94 -3.33 16.50 -3.25
N GLY A 95 -3.89 17.26 -4.21
CA GLY A 95 -5.13 18.03 -4.09
C GLY A 95 -6.35 17.24 -3.63
N GLY A 96 -6.43 16.97 -2.35
CA GLY A 96 -7.45 16.22 -1.64
C GLY A 96 -7.45 16.69 -0.19
N ALA A 97 -8.51 16.40 0.54
CA ALA A 97 -8.68 16.78 1.95
C ALA A 97 -7.41 16.51 2.77
N VAL A 98 -6.87 17.55 3.40
CA VAL A 98 -5.73 17.44 4.31
C VAL A 98 -6.17 16.57 5.48
N ILE A 99 -5.70 15.34 5.53
CA ILE A 99 -6.01 14.43 6.63
C ILE A 99 -5.07 14.78 7.79
N THR A 100 -5.57 15.51 8.76
CA THR A 100 -4.89 15.76 10.02
C THR A 100 -5.38 14.74 11.06
N GLN A 101 -4.53 14.40 12.00
CA GLN A 101 -4.84 13.43 13.04
C GLN A 101 -5.95 13.97 13.98
N THR A 102 -7.14 13.33 14.02
CA THR A 102 -8.19 13.66 15.00
C THR A 102 -7.84 13.07 16.36
N GLY A 103 -7.84 13.92 17.36
CA GLY A 103 -7.54 13.55 18.75
C GLY A 103 -6.12 13.91 19.15
N THR A 104 -5.70 13.42 20.28
CA THR A 104 -4.33 13.61 20.78
C THR A 104 -3.31 13.01 19.84
N SER A 105 -2.29 13.79 19.46
CA SER A 105 -1.16 13.28 18.73
C SER A 105 -0.48 12.16 19.54
N ILE A 106 -0.19 11.04 18.90
CA ILE A 106 0.56 9.97 19.55
C ILE A 106 2.00 10.43 19.63
N PRO A 107 2.62 10.40 20.82
CA PRO A 107 4.01 10.77 20.97
C PRO A 107 4.91 9.78 20.21
N ASN A 108 5.99 10.28 19.65
CA ASN A 108 7.02 9.40 19.09
C ASN A 108 7.65 8.61 20.24
N LEU A 109 7.52 7.28 20.21
CA LEU A 109 7.98 6.37 21.25
C LEU A 109 9.45 5.97 21.07
N ASP A 110 10.01 6.20 19.88
CA ASP A 110 11.41 5.92 19.60
C ASP A 110 12.31 6.92 20.33
N PRO A 111 13.37 6.45 21.00
CA PRO A 111 14.36 7.32 21.55
C PRO A 111 15.10 8.06 20.45
N SER A 112 15.21 9.36 20.57
CA SER A 112 16.02 10.19 19.68
C SER A 112 17.22 10.74 20.42
N PHE A 113 18.40 10.56 19.85
CA PHE A 113 19.64 11.15 20.30
C PHE A 113 20.18 12.03 19.18
N TYR A 114 20.55 13.26 19.51
CA TYR A 114 21.17 14.16 18.56
C TYR A 114 22.42 14.81 19.15
N PHE A 115 23.37 15.05 18.30
CA PHE A 115 24.59 15.80 18.57
C PHE A 115 24.71 16.92 17.54
N SER A 116 25.01 18.11 18.01
CA SER A 116 25.28 19.26 17.15
C SER A 116 26.56 19.96 17.55
N SER A 117 27.35 20.37 16.56
CA SER A 117 28.56 21.13 16.76
C SER A 117 28.59 22.28 15.75
N GLN A 118 28.86 23.47 16.24
CA GLN A 118 28.92 24.66 15.39
C GLN A 118 30.17 25.47 15.76
N PHE A 119 30.88 25.92 14.76
CA PHE A 119 32.04 26.81 14.86
C PHE A 119 31.71 28.09 14.13
N GLY A 120 31.86 29.22 14.82
CA GLY A 120 31.59 30.54 14.26
C GLY A 120 32.79 31.46 14.45
N HIS A 121 33.18 32.14 13.39
CA HIS A 121 34.13 33.26 13.41
C HIS A 121 33.40 34.46 12.85
N ARG A 122 33.36 35.57 13.62
CA ARG A 122 32.67 36.79 13.22
C ARG A 122 33.53 37.99 13.49
N SER A 123 33.66 38.86 12.47
CA SER A 123 34.24 40.19 12.60
C SER A 123 33.14 41.23 12.40
N SER A 124 32.96 42.12 13.37
CA SER A 124 31.96 43.16 13.35
C SER A 124 32.64 44.53 13.53
N PRO A 125 32.66 45.41 12.53
CA PRO A 125 33.14 46.79 12.69
C PRO A 125 32.36 47.49 13.80
N GLN A 126 33.03 48.25 14.62
CA GLN A 126 32.42 48.98 15.73
C GLN A 126 32.33 50.45 15.41
N SER A 127 31.14 51.00 15.56
CA SER A 127 30.91 52.46 15.39
C SER A 127 31.46 53.29 16.58
N ASN A 128 31.71 52.63 17.70
CA ASN A 128 32.23 53.27 18.94
C ASN A 128 33.22 52.38 19.60
N THR A 129 34.44 52.85 19.83
CA THR A 129 35.52 52.14 20.49
C THR A 129 35.45 52.18 22.02
N VAL A 130 34.60 53.07 22.58
CA VAL A 130 34.49 53.26 24.04
C VAL A 130 33.97 51.98 24.76
N THR A 131 33.12 51.22 24.12
CA THR A 131 32.50 50.01 24.69
C THR A 131 33.38 48.77 24.63
N THR A 132 34.12 48.57 23.56
CA THR A 132 34.89 47.35 23.27
C THR A 132 36.41 47.55 23.28
N GLY A 133 36.86 48.78 23.20
CA GLY A 133 38.30 49.12 23.12
C GLY A 133 38.94 48.80 21.74
N THR A 134 38.14 48.36 20.75
CA THR A 134 38.62 47.98 19.42
C THR A 134 37.76 48.56 18.29
N THR A 135 38.36 48.80 17.12
CA THR A 135 37.64 49.28 15.89
C THR A 135 36.85 48.16 15.21
N ALA A 136 37.24 46.91 15.42
CA ALA A 136 36.53 45.75 14.94
C ALA A 136 36.49 44.67 16.02
N LEU A 137 35.30 44.22 16.38
CA LEU A 137 35.13 43.14 17.33
C LEU A 137 35.23 41.81 16.60
N ILE A 138 36.27 41.05 16.87
CA ILE A 138 36.46 39.67 16.38
C ILE A 138 36.01 38.73 17.47
N SER A 139 35.11 37.82 17.16
CA SER A 139 34.58 36.83 18.08
C SER A 139 34.64 35.42 17.49
N ASP A 140 35.18 34.49 18.23
CA ASP A 140 35.18 33.08 17.95
C ASP A 140 34.18 32.39 18.87
N SER A 141 33.29 31.62 18.33
CA SER A 141 32.31 30.83 19.09
C SER A 141 32.38 29.35 18.71
N ARG A 142 32.30 28.50 19.71
CA ARG A 142 32.18 27.05 19.52
C ARG A 142 31.02 26.57 20.36
N TYR A 143 30.12 25.91 19.70
CA TYR A 143 28.95 25.32 20.35
C TYR A 143 28.97 23.82 20.17
N TRP A 144 28.69 23.11 21.25
CA TRP A 144 28.44 21.67 21.26
C TRP A 144 27.16 21.43 22.02
N GLY A 145 26.27 20.69 21.40
CA GLY A 145 25.00 20.31 21.99
C GLY A 145 24.76 18.82 21.84
N THR A 146 24.31 18.17 22.88
CA THR A 146 23.78 16.82 22.85
C THR A 146 22.40 16.81 23.44
N GLY A 147 21.50 16.05 22.85
CA GLY A 147 20.18 15.90 23.39
C GLY A 147 19.66 14.48 23.24
N TYR A 148 18.89 14.07 24.21
CA TYR A 148 18.17 12.82 24.24
C TYR A 148 16.70 13.10 24.53
N GLN A 149 15.80 12.51 23.77
CA GLN A 149 14.37 12.63 23.99
C GLN A 149 13.71 11.27 23.81
N GLN A 150 12.85 10.92 24.74
CA GLN A 150 12.03 9.71 24.66
C GLN A 150 10.64 9.98 25.24
N SER A 151 9.63 9.47 24.54
CA SER A 151 8.26 9.46 25.04
C SER A 151 7.83 8.03 25.37
N PHE A 152 6.96 7.90 26.34
CA PHE A 152 6.44 6.63 26.83
C PHE A 152 4.93 6.50 26.57
N LEU A 153 4.46 5.27 26.52
CA LEU A 153 3.03 4.96 26.34
C LEU A 153 2.13 5.52 27.45
N THR A 154 2.69 5.89 28.59
CA THR A 154 1.98 6.56 29.69
C THR A 154 1.60 8.01 29.37
N GLY A 155 2.14 8.59 28.30
CA GLY A 155 2.04 10.01 27.97
C GLY A 155 3.13 10.86 28.66
N THR A 156 4.16 10.22 29.21
CA THR A 156 5.34 10.88 29.78
C THR A 156 6.36 11.12 28.68
N THR A 157 6.94 12.32 28.63
CA THR A 157 8.08 12.63 27.77
C THR A 157 9.25 13.05 28.65
N VAL A 158 10.40 12.44 28.43
CA VAL A 158 11.67 12.75 29.08
C VAL A 158 12.59 13.34 28.03
N SER A 159 13.11 14.53 28.31
CA SER A 159 14.13 15.17 27.48
C SER A 159 15.33 15.58 28.35
N TYR A 160 16.49 15.25 27.83
CA TYR A 160 17.76 15.64 28.39
C TYR A 160 18.54 16.43 27.34
N GLY A 161 19.06 17.58 27.73
CA GLY A 161 19.90 18.43 26.89
C GLY A 161 21.15 18.85 27.63
N TRP A 162 22.29 18.74 27.00
CA TRP A 162 23.53 19.33 27.43
C TRP A 162 24.08 20.20 26.30
N ASN A 163 24.26 21.48 26.62
CA ASN A 163 24.77 22.49 25.71
C ASN A 163 25.97 23.15 26.30
N ASN A 164 27.00 23.35 25.53
CA ASN A 164 28.18 24.05 25.94
C ASN A 164 28.58 25.05 24.87
N THR A 165 28.71 26.28 25.26
CA THR A 165 29.16 27.38 24.40
C THR A 165 30.50 27.90 24.90
N TRP A 166 31.50 27.81 24.05
CA TRP A 166 32.78 28.48 24.24
C TRP A 166 32.80 29.76 23.39
N PHE A 167 33.22 30.84 24.00
CA PHE A 167 33.29 32.16 23.37
C PHE A 167 34.62 32.84 23.67
N LYS A 168 35.27 33.39 22.65
CA LYS A 168 36.46 34.17 22.77
C LYS A 168 36.30 35.42 21.90
N SER A 169 36.71 36.59 22.40
CA SER A 169 36.70 37.86 21.66
C SER A 169 37.95 38.70 21.89
N ASN A 170 38.20 39.64 21.04
CA ASN A 170 39.24 40.62 21.19
C ASN A 170 38.78 41.89 22.01
N ASN A 171 37.71 41.74 22.79
CA ASN A 171 37.20 42.80 23.66
C ASN A 171 38.08 42.95 24.89
N TYR A 172 38.79 44.08 25.01
CA TYR A 172 39.66 44.38 26.12
C TYR A 172 38.92 44.69 27.44
N ARG A 173 37.61 44.94 27.38
CA ARG A 173 36.77 45.23 28.54
C ARG A 173 36.02 44.00 29.08
N SER A 174 36.28 42.85 28.50
CA SER A 174 35.68 41.61 28.96
C SER A 174 36.65 40.94 29.96
N ASP A 175 36.27 40.84 31.20
CA ASP A 175 37.08 40.24 32.26
C ASP A 175 37.22 38.76 32.13
N ILE A 176 36.21 38.08 31.53
CA ILE A 176 36.21 36.66 31.27
C ILE A 176 36.33 36.41 29.78
N ASN A 177 37.54 36.05 29.35
CA ASN A 177 37.85 35.81 27.95
C ASN A 177 39.06 34.88 27.82
N PRO A 178 38.90 33.62 27.34
CA PRO A 178 37.67 33.00 26.83
C PRO A 178 36.64 32.59 27.91
N GLY A 179 35.36 32.59 27.54
CA GLY A 179 34.27 32.17 28.41
C GLY A 179 33.72 30.79 28.03
N TRP A 180 33.32 30.02 29.04
CA TRP A 180 32.63 28.75 28.89
C TRP A 180 31.27 28.81 29.57
N ASN A 181 30.20 28.49 28.84
CA ASN A 181 28.83 28.48 29.37
C ASN A 181 28.20 27.10 29.20
N PRO A 182 28.52 26.12 30.02
CA PRO A 182 27.85 24.82 30.04
C PRO A 182 26.45 24.97 30.63
N ASN A 183 25.47 24.35 29.97
CA ASN A 183 24.10 24.25 30.46
C ASN A 183 23.61 22.82 30.31
N MET A 184 23.03 22.28 31.38
CA MET A 184 22.42 20.97 31.40
C MET A 184 20.97 21.10 31.83
N THR A 185 20.06 20.52 31.05
CA THR A 185 18.62 20.54 31.30
C THR A 185 18.07 19.12 31.28
N LEU A 186 17.32 18.76 32.32
CA LEU A 186 16.49 17.56 32.36
C LEU A 186 15.05 18.00 32.54
N GLN A 187 14.21 17.64 31.60
CA GLN A 187 12.80 17.97 31.64
C GLN A 187 11.98 16.69 31.55
N ILE A 188 11.05 16.53 32.48
CA ILE A 188 10.09 15.43 32.50
C ILE A 188 8.71 16.07 32.41
N THR A 189 7.98 15.76 31.34
CA THR A 189 6.63 16.27 31.10
C THR A 189 5.65 15.11 31.15
N GLN A 190 4.61 15.22 31.98
CA GLN A 190 3.55 14.24 32.11
C GLN A 190 2.21 14.91 31.83
N ASN A 191 1.51 14.41 30.81
CA ASN A 191 0.13 14.80 30.56
C ASN A 191 -0.79 14.07 31.55
N LEU A 192 -1.60 14.81 32.31
CA LEU A 192 -2.45 14.21 33.35
C LEU A 192 -3.89 13.93 32.87
N LEU A 193 -4.37 14.65 31.87
CA LEU A 193 -5.74 14.53 31.35
C LEU A 193 -5.74 14.11 29.87
N GLN A 194 -5.36 15.01 28.98
CA GLN A 194 -5.36 14.76 27.57
C GLN A 194 -4.11 13.96 27.17
N GLY A 195 -4.30 12.79 26.54
CA GLY A 195 -3.17 11.92 26.13
C GLY A 195 -2.59 11.08 27.27
N TRP A 196 -3.24 11.04 28.43
CA TRP A 196 -2.86 10.16 29.53
C TRP A 196 -3.44 8.77 29.36
N GLY A 197 -2.64 7.76 29.68
CA GLY A 197 -3.06 6.37 29.79
C GLY A 197 -2.69 5.49 28.62
N LEU A 198 -2.40 4.24 28.95
CA LEU A 198 -1.99 3.20 28.00
C LEU A 198 -3.07 2.89 26.97
N ALA A 199 -4.35 3.04 27.32
CA ALA A 199 -5.46 2.72 26.43
C ALA A 199 -5.52 3.64 25.21
N VAL A 200 -5.25 4.94 25.42
CA VAL A 200 -5.27 5.97 24.36
C VAL A 200 -4.03 5.87 23.50
N ASN A 201 -2.86 5.81 24.10
CA ASN A 201 -1.59 5.81 23.39
C ASN A 201 -1.29 4.49 22.68
N ASN A 202 -1.89 3.37 23.13
CA ASN A 202 -1.72 2.04 22.54
C ASN A 202 -2.74 1.73 21.44
N ARG A 203 -3.64 2.70 21.10
CA ARG A 203 -4.70 2.47 20.11
C ARG A 203 -4.16 2.03 18.75
N ASN A 204 -3.11 2.69 18.24
CA ASN A 204 -2.52 2.36 16.95
C ASN A 204 -1.88 0.96 16.94
N ILE A 205 -1.27 0.55 18.04
CA ILE A 205 -0.71 -0.81 18.19
C ILE A 205 -1.83 -1.86 18.16
N ARG A 206 -2.98 -1.57 18.80
CA ARG A 206 -4.17 -2.46 18.74
C ARG A 206 -4.75 -2.54 17.34
N VAL A 207 -4.88 -1.41 16.64
CA VAL A 207 -5.34 -1.37 15.25
C VAL A 207 -4.36 -2.15 14.36
N ALA A 208 -3.06 -1.93 14.49
CA ALA A 208 -2.06 -2.67 13.72
C ALA A 208 -2.12 -4.19 13.96
N LYS A 209 -2.32 -4.63 15.22
CA LYS A 209 -2.53 -6.06 15.54
C LYS A 209 -3.79 -6.63 14.88
N ASN A 210 -4.88 -5.87 14.86
CA ASN A 210 -6.11 -6.30 14.18
C ASN A 210 -5.92 -6.34 12.67
N ASN A 211 -5.16 -5.39 12.11
CA ASN A 211 -4.85 -5.36 10.69
C ASN A 211 -4.04 -6.59 10.24
N ILE A 212 -3.14 -7.12 11.08
CA ILE A 212 -2.45 -8.39 10.77
C ILE A 212 -3.47 -9.52 10.62
N ARG A 213 -4.40 -9.66 11.58
CA ARG A 213 -5.44 -10.69 11.49
C ARG A 213 -6.35 -10.51 10.28
N LEU A 214 -6.72 -9.27 9.99
CA LEU A 214 -7.52 -8.94 8.81
C LEU A 214 -6.76 -9.31 7.53
N SER A 215 -5.47 -9.01 7.46
CA SER A 215 -4.59 -9.34 6.34
C SER A 215 -4.50 -10.85 6.11
N ASP A 216 -4.36 -11.64 7.18
CA ASP A 216 -4.34 -13.11 7.10
C ASP A 216 -5.68 -13.65 6.57
N LEU A 217 -6.81 -13.13 7.06
CA LEU A 217 -8.14 -13.52 6.60
C LEU A 217 -8.39 -13.11 5.15
N THR A 218 -7.93 -11.93 4.75
CA THR A 218 -8.02 -11.46 3.35
C THR A 218 -7.20 -12.36 2.42
N PHE A 219 -6.01 -12.76 2.84
CA PHE A 219 -5.20 -13.72 2.08
C PHE A 219 -5.92 -15.08 1.94
N GLN A 220 -6.48 -15.62 3.02
CA GLN A 220 -7.26 -16.86 2.99
C GLN A 220 -8.47 -16.74 2.05
N GLN A 221 -9.19 -15.62 2.10
CA GLN A 221 -10.32 -15.37 1.21
C GLN A 221 -9.87 -15.35 -0.26
N GLN A 222 -8.74 -14.70 -0.57
CA GLN A 222 -8.21 -14.67 -1.94
C GLN A 222 -7.84 -16.09 -2.43
N VAL A 223 -7.20 -16.89 -1.58
CA VAL A 223 -6.90 -18.30 -1.92
C VAL A 223 -8.19 -19.08 -2.21
N MET A 224 -9.21 -18.96 -1.36
CA MET A 224 -10.50 -19.63 -1.57
C MET A 224 -11.15 -19.19 -2.89
N THR A 225 -11.15 -17.88 -3.18
CA THR A 225 -11.73 -17.34 -4.42
C THR A 225 -10.99 -17.87 -5.65
N THR A 226 -9.66 -17.91 -5.61
CA THR A 226 -8.83 -18.45 -6.69
C THR A 226 -9.12 -19.94 -6.90
N VAL A 227 -9.13 -20.73 -5.83
CA VAL A 227 -9.43 -22.17 -5.90
C VAL A 227 -10.84 -22.42 -6.47
N ALA A 228 -11.84 -21.68 -5.98
CA ALA A 228 -13.20 -21.81 -6.49
C ALA A 228 -13.30 -21.45 -7.98
N GLY A 229 -12.59 -20.38 -8.41
CA GLY A 229 -12.50 -20.02 -9.83
C GLY A 229 -11.91 -21.14 -10.69
N VAL A 230 -10.80 -21.74 -10.24
CA VAL A 230 -10.14 -22.86 -10.96
C VAL A 230 -11.03 -24.10 -11.01
N VAL A 231 -11.71 -24.44 -9.92
CA VAL A 231 -12.64 -25.56 -9.89
C VAL A 231 -13.80 -25.36 -10.88
N ASN A 232 -14.35 -24.17 -10.94
CA ASN A 232 -15.42 -23.84 -11.90
C ASN A 232 -14.91 -23.96 -13.35
N LEU A 233 -13.77 -23.37 -13.67
CA LEU A 233 -13.16 -23.47 -15.00
C LEU A 233 -12.85 -24.92 -15.41
N TYR A 234 -12.40 -25.72 -14.48
CA TYR A 234 -12.14 -27.14 -14.72
C TYR A 234 -13.42 -27.92 -15.11
N TRP A 235 -14.49 -27.71 -14.34
CA TRP A 235 -15.77 -28.36 -14.64
C TRP A 235 -16.43 -27.84 -15.91
N ASP A 236 -16.26 -26.57 -16.22
CA ASP A 236 -16.70 -25.99 -17.51
C ASP A 236 -15.96 -26.68 -18.66
N LEU A 237 -14.64 -26.86 -18.57
CA LEU A 237 -13.85 -27.55 -19.59
C LEU A 237 -14.29 -29.01 -19.76
N VAL A 238 -14.55 -29.72 -18.66
CA VAL A 238 -15.07 -31.10 -18.69
C VAL A 238 -16.44 -31.12 -19.39
N SER A 239 -17.31 -30.16 -19.08
CA SER A 239 -18.63 -30.05 -19.70
C SER A 239 -18.55 -29.83 -21.20
N TYR A 240 -17.69 -28.92 -21.68
CA TYR A 240 -17.48 -28.69 -23.11
C TYR A 240 -16.91 -29.94 -23.81
N ASN A 241 -16.02 -30.68 -23.17
CA ASN A 241 -15.48 -31.92 -23.74
C ASN A 241 -16.54 -33.00 -23.86
N GLU A 242 -17.45 -33.16 -22.89
CA GLU A 242 -18.56 -34.10 -22.98
C GLU A 242 -19.62 -33.65 -24.01
N ASP A 243 -19.92 -32.34 -24.12
CA ASP A 243 -20.82 -31.82 -25.16
C ASP A 243 -20.27 -32.10 -26.54
N LEU A 244 -18.97 -31.91 -26.77
CA LEU A 244 -18.32 -32.26 -28.05
C LEU A 244 -18.56 -33.73 -28.42
N LYS A 245 -18.36 -34.65 -27.47
CA LYS A 245 -18.60 -36.09 -27.71
C LYS A 245 -20.05 -36.39 -28.05
N VAL A 246 -20.99 -35.71 -27.39
CA VAL A 246 -22.42 -35.87 -27.69
C VAL A 246 -22.74 -35.36 -29.11
N LYS A 247 -22.21 -34.18 -29.50
CA LYS A 247 -22.40 -33.61 -30.86
C LYS A 247 -21.77 -34.48 -31.94
N GLN A 248 -20.60 -35.08 -31.68
CA GLN A 248 -19.99 -36.04 -32.61
C GLN A 248 -20.91 -37.27 -32.86
N LYS A 249 -21.47 -37.82 -31.78
CA LYS A 249 -22.41 -38.94 -31.90
C LYS A 249 -23.70 -38.54 -32.60
N ALA A 250 -24.23 -37.34 -32.34
CA ALA A 250 -25.42 -36.83 -32.99
C ALA A 250 -25.19 -36.68 -34.49
N MET A 251 -24.03 -36.19 -34.91
CA MET A 251 -23.65 -36.12 -36.33
C MET A 251 -23.57 -37.51 -36.97
N GLU A 252 -22.94 -38.50 -36.29
CA GLU A 252 -22.88 -39.89 -36.78
C GLU A 252 -24.27 -40.49 -37.01
N VAL A 253 -25.19 -40.26 -36.07
CA VAL A 253 -26.59 -40.72 -36.18
C VAL A 253 -27.32 -40.01 -37.33
N ALA A 254 -27.15 -38.70 -37.45
CA ALA A 254 -27.76 -37.93 -38.57
C ALA A 254 -27.25 -38.41 -39.93
N GLN A 255 -25.97 -38.74 -40.05
CA GLN A 255 -25.37 -39.28 -41.27
C GLN A 255 -25.94 -40.67 -41.60
N LYS A 256 -26.04 -41.59 -40.64
CA LYS A 256 -26.68 -42.89 -40.85
C LYS A 256 -28.14 -42.76 -41.29
N PHE A 257 -28.87 -41.85 -40.65
CA PHE A 257 -30.27 -41.61 -41.02
C PHE A 257 -30.39 -41.07 -42.44
N TYR A 258 -29.50 -40.21 -42.88
CA TYR A 258 -29.45 -39.75 -44.27
C TYR A 258 -29.17 -40.90 -45.26
N GLU A 259 -28.19 -41.77 -44.97
CA GLU A 259 -27.87 -42.91 -45.81
C GLU A 259 -28.99 -43.93 -45.88
N ASP A 260 -29.70 -44.17 -44.78
CA ASP A 260 -30.84 -45.11 -44.75
C ASP A 260 -32.04 -44.52 -45.51
N ASN A 261 -32.34 -43.21 -45.36
CA ASN A 261 -33.37 -42.55 -46.14
C ASN A 261 -33.05 -42.58 -47.63
N LYS A 262 -31.80 -42.39 -48.01
CA LYS A 262 -31.38 -42.47 -49.42
C LYS A 262 -31.64 -43.84 -50.01
N LYS A 263 -31.31 -44.94 -49.31
CA LYS A 263 -31.59 -46.33 -49.71
C LYS A 263 -33.09 -46.57 -49.83
N GLN A 264 -33.89 -46.05 -48.88
CA GLN A 264 -35.36 -46.25 -48.92
C GLN A 264 -36.05 -45.50 -50.09
N VAL A 265 -35.52 -44.34 -50.44
CA VAL A 265 -36.00 -43.60 -51.65
C VAL A 265 -35.59 -44.32 -52.93
N GLU A 266 -34.39 -44.87 -53.02
CA GLU A 266 -33.93 -45.68 -54.16
C GLU A 266 -34.80 -46.96 -54.40
N ILE A 267 -35.29 -47.56 -53.32
CA ILE A 267 -36.18 -48.71 -53.35
C ILE A 267 -37.64 -48.28 -53.61
N GLY A 268 -37.94 -46.95 -53.52
CA GLY A 268 -39.28 -46.42 -53.80
C GLY A 268 -40.25 -46.47 -52.62
N THR A 269 -39.77 -46.74 -51.41
CA THR A 269 -40.58 -46.79 -50.18
C THR A 269 -40.76 -45.44 -49.51
N LEU A 270 -39.92 -44.43 -49.86
CA LEU A 270 -39.96 -43.09 -49.26
C LEU A 270 -40.01 -42.00 -50.30
N ALA A 271 -40.62 -40.85 -49.96
CA ALA A 271 -40.69 -39.73 -50.86
C ALA A 271 -39.35 -39.00 -51.05
N PRO A 272 -38.94 -38.53 -52.22
CA PRO A 272 -37.65 -37.86 -52.46
C PRO A 272 -37.41 -36.63 -51.63
N ILE A 273 -38.43 -35.96 -51.09
CA ILE A 273 -38.34 -34.81 -50.25
C ILE A 273 -37.70 -35.14 -48.91
N GLU A 274 -37.77 -36.38 -48.41
CA GLU A 274 -37.20 -36.81 -47.15
C GLU A 274 -35.66 -36.89 -47.19
N ILE A 275 -35.06 -37.06 -48.40
CA ILE A 275 -33.61 -36.96 -48.58
C ILE A 275 -33.15 -35.53 -48.25
N VAL A 276 -33.86 -34.53 -48.78
CA VAL A 276 -33.51 -33.10 -48.56
C VAL A 276 -33.65 -32.73 -47.08
N ARG A 277 -34.69 -33.30 -46.41
CA ARG A 277 -34.87 -33.10 -44.97
C ARG A 277 -33.74 -33.75 -44.16
N ALA A 278 -33.34 -34.96 -44.52
CA ALA A 278 -32.23 -35.63 -43.84
C ALA A 278 -30.90 -34.94 -44.09
N GLU A 279 -30.66 -34.41 -45.30
CA GLU A 279 -29.47 -33.62 -45.64
C GLU A 279 -29.41 -32.30 -44.81
N ALA A 280 -30.55 -31.63 -44.67
CA ALA A 280 -30.63 -30.44 -43.79
C ALA A 280 -30.31 -30.76 -42.32
N ASN A 281 -30.77 -31.92 -41.84
CA ASN A 281 -30.43 -32.37 -40.46
C ASN A 281 -28.93 -32.67 -40.29
N VAL A 282 -28.27 -33.27 -41.30
CA VAL A 282 -26.82 -33.49 -41.30
C VAL A 282 -26.07 -32.15 -41.27
N ALA A 283 -26.49 -31.18 -42.11
CA ALA A 283 -25.88 -29.87 -42.13
C ALA A 283 -26.02 -29.11 -40.78
N GLN A 284 -27.20 -29.25 -40.15
CA GLN A 284 -27.41 -28.69 -38.80
C GLN A 284 -26.51 -29.36 -37.74
N ALA A 285 -26.42 -30.70 -37.77
CA ALA A 285 -25.56 -31.41 -36.83
C ALA A 285 -24.08 -31.08 -37.03
N GLN A 286 -23.65 -30.84 -38.27
CA GLN A 286 -22.31 -30.36 -38.61
C GLN A 286 -22.01 -28.99 -38.03
N GLN A 287 -22.97 -28.07 -38.20
CA GLN A 287 -22.87 -26.72 -37.63
C GLN A 287 -22.77 -26.76 -36.11
N ASP A 288 -23.61 -27.56 -35.45
CA ASP A 288 -23.60 -27.73 -33.99
C ASP A 288 -22.26 -28.30 -33.50
N LEU A 289 -21.69 -29.26 -34.23
CA LEU A 289 -20.37 -29.83 -33.92
C LEU A 289 -19.28 -28.78 -34.03
N THR A 290 -19.24 -28.00 -35.11
CA THR A 290 -18.24 -26.93 -35.29
C THR A 290 -18.34 -25.85 -34.21
N ASN A 291 -19.56 -25.50 -33.81
CA ASN A 291 -19.79 -24.56 -32.71
C ASN A 291 -19.24 -25.09 -31.37
N SER A 292 -19.49 -26.40 -31.09
CA SER A 292 -18.98 -27.02 -29.85
C SER A 292 -17.46 -27.13 -29.86
N GLU A 293 -16.83 -27.48 -31.00
CA GLU A 293 -15.38 -27.48 -31.17
C GLU A 293 -14.78 -26.10 -30.92
N THR A 294 -15.40 -25.07 -31.47
CA THR A 294 -14.95 -23.67 -31.30
C THR A 294 -15.06 -23.23 -29.84
N SER A 295 -16.16 -23.60 -29.15
CA SER A 295 -16.36 -23.29 -27.73
C SER A 295 -15.33 -23.98 -26.83
N LEU A 296 -15.00 -25.25 -27.13
CA LEU A 296 -13.94 -25.96 -26.42
C LEU A 296 -12.58 -25.29 -26.61
N LEU A 297 -12.20 -24.96 -27.85
CA LEU A 297 -10.93 -24.30 -28.14
C LEU A 297 -10.82 -22.91 -27.48
N GLN A 298 -11.93 -22.17 -27.38
CA GLN A 298 -11.98 -20.90 -26.65
C GLN A 298 -11.76 -21.08 -25.16
N GLN A 299 -12.25 -22.18 -24.59
CA GLN A 299 -12.09 -22.48 -23.15
C GLN A 299 -10.69 -23.01 -22.82
N GLU A 300 -10.02 -23.64 -23.77
CA GLU A 300 -8.65 -24.15 -23.63
C GLU A 300 -7.59 -23.04 -23.70
N THR A 301 -7.89 -21.88 -24.30
CA THR A 301 -6.96 -20.74 -24.44
C THR A 301 -7.06 -19.75 -23.30
#